data_a9aef58fe47cb71ef693225f1f4ecd36
#
_entry.id   a9aef58fe47cb71ef693225f1f4ecd36
#
_cell.length_a   1.000
_cell.length_b   1.000
_cell.length_c   1.000
_cell.angle_alpha   90.00
_cell.angle_beta   90.00
_cell.angle_gamma   90.00
#
_symmetry.space_group_name_H-M   'P 1'
#
loop_
_entity.id
_entity.type
_entity.pdbx_description
1 polymer ?
#
loop_
_entity_poly.entity_id
_entity_poly.type
_entity_poly.pdbx_seq_one_letter_code
_entity_poly.pdbx_strand_id
1 'polypeptide(L)'
;MDTADMAAVRPSGEFKDRDKAIGRARSSRDLGLSWITSKIGNSGKPQCDPAATYRLPWALAVSGRREEAAAVLAWASREILTADGDMAPGSLRTKFTSMAASYPLAILAVGAWHLDRYDLANKIMDALVGYQNQGSGGAYSQTPEARGSQPFEDLYPTAQLGLAGLCTGRLSVAAGAYRWITNLWDAQPDLPGRLFTRMSRGQLVTDAADDAMSRFHMVTDLGGARQAFYNPGIAAAFLGRYYLATGDHEALVAASRFLSLSAAGGPEQFNYQESRQICKFGWGSAVLTEADPGNASYESYTLRMTQWFVESQEADGRWHNSPFLDPGPTEAGDMAVTTEFVLHLSTILAALSGKAAAEFKAAA
;
A
#
# COMPACT_ATOMS: atom_id res chain seq x y z
N MET A 1 15.62 8.44 25.57
CA MET A 1 16.42 7.38 24.94
C MET A 1 17.16 8.04 23.80
N ASP A 2 18.48 8.06 23.91
CA ASP A 2 19.36 8.80 23.00
C ASP A 2 19.35 8.22 21.59
N THR A 3 19.15 9.05 20.58
CA THR A 3 19.01 8.67 19.17
C THR A 3 20.37 8.48 18.47
N ALA A 4 21.46 8.27 19.21
CA ALA A 4 22.82 8.44 18.69
C ALA A 4 23.53 7.17 18.22
N ASP A 5 22.91 5.98 18.23
CA ASP A 5 23.65 4.76 17.88
C ASP A 5 22.83 3.79 17.00
N MET A 6 22.41 4.28 15.81
CA MET A 6 21.84 3.44 14.76
C MET A 6 22.75 3.43 13.52
N ALA A 7 23.88 2.72 13.63
CA ALA A 7 24.70 2.38 12.47
C ALA A 7 23.97 1.32 11.62
N ALA A 8 22.94 1.71 10.88
CA ALA A 8 22.29 0.87 9.90
C ALA A 8 23.28 0.57 8.75
N VAL A 9 23.31 -0.68 8.32
CA VAL A 9 24.01 -1.15 7.11
C VAL A 9 23.69 -0.17 5.97
N ARG A 10 24.68 0.58 5.51
CA ARG A 10 24.55 1.55 4.42
C ARG A 10 24.52 0.77 3.10
N PRO A 11 23.46 0.90 2.28
CA PRO A 11 23.55 0.50 0.88
C PRO A 11 24.66 1.34 0.23
N SER A 12 25.45 0.73 -0.65
CA SER A 12 26.52 1.40 -1.37
C SER A 12 25.94 2.52 -2.25
N GLY A 13 26.15 3.79 -1.87
CA GLY A 13 25.84 4.94 -2.70
C GLY A 13 24.45 5.55 -2.50
N GLU A 14 24.14 6.04 -1.27
CA GLU A 14 22.93 6.83 -1.05
C GLU A 14 22.81 7.99 -2.04
N PHE A 15 21.60 8.17 -2.62
CA PHE A 15 21.27 9.39 -3.32
C PHE A 15 21.33 10.57 -2.34
N LYS A 16 22.47 11.29 -2.34
CA LYS A 16 22.60 12.56 -1.64
C LYS A 16 22.01 13.72 -2.43
N ASP A 17 21.70 13.48 -3.70
CA ASP A 17 21.21 14.45 -4.66
C ASP A 17 19.76 14.12 -5.02
N ARG A 18 18.83 14.93 -4.53
CA ARG A 18 17.38 14.82 -4.76
C ARG A 18 17.03 14.86 -6.24
N ASP A 19 17.66 15.77 -7.03
CA ASP A 19 17.37 15.93 -8.44
C ASP A 19 17.74 14.68 -9.23
N LYS A 20 18.87 14.06 -8.89
CA LYS A 20 19.30 12.79 -9.45
C LYS A 20 18.33 11.67 -9.09
N ALA A 21 17.86 11.64 -7.83
CA ALA A 21 16.85 10.65 -7.40
C ALA A 21 15.54 10.83 -8.16
N ILE A 22 15.06 12.06 -8.34
CA ILE A 22 13.86 12.37 -9.12
C ILE A 22 14.03 11.90 -10.58
N GLY A 23 15.16 12.18 -11.21
CA GLY A 23 15.45 11.76 -12.58
C GLY A 23 15.40 10.24 -12.73
N ARG A 24 16.07 9.51 -11.83
CA ARG A 24 16.10 8.03 -11.86
C ARG A 24 14.75 7.41 -11.52
N ALA A 25 14.01 7.94 -10.54
CA ALA A 25 12.67 7.48 -10.21
C ALA A 25 11.71 7.62 -11.39
N ARG A 26 11.81 8.75 -12.11
CA ARG A 26 11.00 9.00 -13.32
C ARG A 26 11.31 7.97 -14.40
N SER A 27 12.59 7.77 -14.72
CA SER A 27 13.02 6.79 -15.72
C SER A 27 12.56 5.37 -15.37
N SER A 28 12.73 4.97 -14.11
CA SER A 28 12.31 3.66 -13.61
C SER A 28 10.79 3.47 -13.69
N ARG A 29 10.02 4.47 -13.24
CA ARG A 29 8.55 4.46 -13.38
C ARG A 29 8.12 4.32 -14.82
N ASP A 30 8.72 5.07 -15.73
CA ASP A 30 8.33 5.11 -17.16
C ASP A 30 8.68 3.79 -17.87
N LEU A 31 9.78 3.12 -17.49
CA LEU A 31 10.09 1.76 -17.95
C LEU A 31 9.04 0.76 -17.44
N GLY A 32 8.67 0.82 -16.16
CA GLY A 32 7.61 -0.02 -15.60
C GLY A 32 6.26 0.22 -16.31
N LEU A 33 5.92 1.47 -16.60
CA LEU A 33 4.71 1.81 -17.35
C LEU A 33 4.73 1.22 -18.76
N SER A 34 5.87 1.28 -19.44
CA SER A 34 6.03 0.71 -20.79
C SER A 34 5.81 -0.80 -20.76
N TRP A 35 6.36 -1.49 -19.75
CA TRP A 35 6.14 -2.92 -19.60
C TRP A 35 4.67 -3.24 -19.30
N ILE A 36 4.01 -2.54 -18.37
CA ILE A 36 2.59 -2.70 -18.04
C ILE A 36 1.72 -2.51 -19.29
N THR A 37 1.91 -1.40 -20.02
CA THR A 37 1.06 -1.08 -21.18
C THR A 37 1.25 -2.08 -22.32
N SER A 38 2.43 -2.69 -22.48
CA SER A 38 2.67 -3.76 -23.45
C SER A 38 1.84 -5.03 -23.17
N LYS A 39 1.33 -5.16 -21.95
CA LYS A 39 0.51 -6.30 -21.51
C LYS A 39 -1.00 -6.01 -21.49
N ILE A 40 -1.41 -4.83 -21.93
CA ILE A 40 -2.83 -4.43 -22.01
C ILE A 40 -3.27 -4.48 -23.47
N GLY A 41 -4.30 -5.28 -23.76
CA GLY A 41 -4.89 -5.34 -25.10
C GLY A 41 -5.72 -4.09 -25.42
N ASN A 42 -6.04 -3.90 -26.69
CA ASN A 42 -6.78 -2.72 -27.20
C ASN A 42 -8.16 -2.51 -26.52
N SER A 43 -8.77 -3.56 -25.99
CA SER A 43 -10.04 -3.50 -25.23
C SER A 43 -9.87 -3.13 -23.75
N GLY A 44 -8.65 -2.82 -23.31
CA GLY A 44 -8.32 -2.61 -21.90
C GLY A 44 -8.17 -3.89 -21.09
N LYS A 45 -8.31 -5.07 -21.73
CA LYS A 45 -8.15 -6.36 -21.03
C LYS A 45 -6.66 -6.65 -20.79
N PRO A 46 -6.20 -6.80 -19.54
CA PRO A 46 -4.85 -7.23 -19.24
C PRO A 46 -4.62 -8.69 -19.66
N GLN A 47 -3.42 -9.00 -20.11
CA GLN A 47 -3.00 -10.34 -20.54
C GLN A 47 -2.46 -11.16 -19.36
N CYS A 48 -3.15 -11.12 -18.22
CA CYS A 48 -2.77 -11.85 -17.02
C CYS A 48 -3.99 -12.18 -16.16
N ASP A 49 -3.78 -12.89 -15.05
CA ASP A 49 -4.86 -13.21 -14.10
C ASP A 49 -5.54 -11.92 -13.59
N PRO A 50 -6.87 -11.80 -13.72
CA PRO A 50 -7.62 -10.65 -13.21
C PRO A 50 -7.30 -10.27 -11.76
N ALA A 51 -6.95 -11.25 -10.91
CA ALA A 51 -6.56 -11.02 -9.53
C ALA A 51 -5.31 -10.14 -9.36
N ALA A 52 -4.50 -9.98 -10.40
CA ALA A 52 -3.30 -9.14 -10.38
C ALA A 52 -3.54 -7.70 -10.86
N THR A 53 -4.76 -7.34 -11.28
CA THR A 53 -5.01 -6.17 -12.12
C THR A 53 -5.71 -4.99 -11.41
N TYR A 54 -6.20 -5.18 -10.21
CA TYR A 54 -7.03 -4.20 -9.51
C TYR A 54 -6.33 -2.86 -9.21
N ARG A 55 -4.99 -2.80 -9.24
CA ARG A 55 -4.22 -1.56 -9.08
C ARG A 55 -4.02 -0.78 -10.38
N LEU A 56 -4.18 -1.44 -11.53
CA LEU A 56 -3.90 -0.83 -12.84
C LEU A 56 -4.63 0.49 -13.09
N PRO A 57 -5.95 0.61 -12.84
CA PRO A 57 -6.66 1.86 -13.09
C PRO A 57 -6.05 3.04 -12.33
N TRP A 58 -5.71 2.83 -11.06
CA TRP A 58 -5.12 3.88 -10.24
C TRP A 58 -3.68 4.22 -10.67
N ALA A 59 -2.82 3.22 -10.82
CA ALA A 59 -1.42 3.42 -11.21
C ALA A 59 -1.28 4.13 -12.56
N LEU A 60 -2.05 3.71 -13.56
CA LEU A 60 -2.07 4.33 -14.89
C LEU A 60 -2.62 5.77 -14.84
N ALA A 61 -3.70 6.02 -14.09
CA ALA A 61 -4.30 7.35 -13.97
C ALA A 61 -3.32 8.37 -13.38
N VAL A 62 -2.67 8.05 -12.25
CA VAL A 62 -1.72 8.98 -11.60
C VAL A 62 -0.39 9.12 -12.34
N SER A 63 -0.13 8.21 -13.28
CA SER A 63 1.05 8.26 -14.16
C SER A 63 0.79 8.95 -15.51
N GLY A 64 -0.40 9.55 -15.70
CA GLY A 64 -0.76 10.27 -16.92
C GLY A 64 -1.25 9.38 -18.09
N ARG A 65 -1.44 8.08 -17.88
CA ARG A 65 -1.94 7.12 -18.88
C ARG A 65 -3.46 6.96 -18.75
N ARG A 66 -4.17 8.07 -18.89
CA ARG A 66 -5.59 8.17 -18.57
C ARG A 66 -6.49 7.33 -19.49
N GLU A 67 -6.17 7.23 -20.76
CA GLU A 67 -6.96 6.45 -21.72
C GLU A 67 -6.87 4.96 -21.43
N GLU A 68 -5.65 4.43 -21.21
CA GLU A 68 -5.43 3.04 -20.82
C GLU A 68 -6.05 2.74 -19.46
N ALA A 69 -5.92 3.66 -18.51
CA ALA A 69 -6.56 3.52 -17.20
C ALA A 69 -8.08 3.39 -17.30
N ALA A 70 -8.72 4.22 -18.12
CA ALA A 70 -10.17 4.20 -18.36
C ALA A 70 -10.60 2.90 -19.04
N ALA A 71 -9.83 2.42 -20.03
CA ALA A 71 -10.11 1.16 -20.72
C ALA A 71 -10.02 -0.04 -19.76
N VAL A 72 -8.98 -0.09 -18.91
CA VAL A 72 -8.82 -1.14 -17.89
C VAL A 72 -9.94 -1.07 -16.86
N LEU A 73 -10.31 0.13 -16.39
CA LEU A 73 -11.42 0.29 -15.44
C LEU A 73 -12.74 -0.16 -16.04
N ALA A 74 -13.02 0.17 -17.30
CA ALA A 74 -14.22 -0.28 -18.01
C ALA A 74 -14.25 -1.81 -18.15
N TRP A 75 -13.11 -2.45 -18.42
CA TRP A 75 -12.99 -3.90 -18.40
C TRP A 75 -13.23 -4.46 -17.00
N ALA A 76 -12.57 -3.94 -15.96
CA ALA A 76 -12.70 -4.40 -14.59
C ALA A 76 -14.14 -4.28 -14.08
N SER A 77 -14.86 -3.21 -14.45
CA SER A 77 -16.27 -3.03 -14.05
C SER A 77 -17.21 -4.08 -14.64
N ARG A 78 -16.86 -4.70 -15.77
CA ARG A 78 -17.68 -5.76 -16.37
C ARG A 78 -17.31 -7.16 -15.92
N GLU A 79 -16.01 -7.40 -15.67
CA GLU A 79 -15.46 -8.74 -15.45
C GLU A 79 -15.18 -9.05 -13.98
N ILE A 80 -14.94 -8.00 -13.18
CA ILE A 80 -14.52 -8.15 -11.78
C ILE A 80 -15.63 -7.76 -10.80
N LEU A 81 -16.47 -6.79 -11.17
CA LEU A 81 -17.46 -6.21 -10.27
C LEU A 81 -18.88 -6.70 -10.59
N THR A 82 -19.71 -6.74 -9.55
CA THR A 82 -21.17 -6.87 -9.68
C THR A 82 -21.78 -5.51 -10.05
N ALA A 83 -23.07 -5.51 -10.42
CA ALA A 83 -23.82 -4.29 -10.66
C ALA A 83 -23.84 -3.34 -9.46
N ASP A 84 -23.75 -3.90 -8.23
CA ASP A 84 -23.77 -3.14 -6.97
C ASP A 84 -22.37 -2.70 -6.51
N GLY A 85 -21.33 -2.98 -7.30
CA GLY A 85 -19.96 -2.55 -7.01
C GLY A 85 -19.16 -3.46 -6.08
N ASP A 86 -19.71 -4.60 -5.68
CA ASP A 86 -18.96 -5.63 -4.97
C ASP A 86 -18.17 -6.51 -5.96
N MET A 87 -17.27 -7.34 -5.46
CA MET A 87 -16.53 -8.28 -6.27
C MET A 87 -17.44 -9.40 -6.77
N ALA A 88 -17.41 -9.67 -8.06
CA ALA A 88 -18.22 -10.74 -8.68
C ALA A 88 -17.89 -12.11 -8.07
N PRO A 89 -18.89 -12.98 -7.91
CA PRO A 89 -18.68 -14.35 -7.43
C PRO A 89 -17.78 -15.14 -8.38
N GLY A 90 -17.10 -16.14 -7.83
CA GLY A 90 -16.24 -17.05 -8.60
C GLY A 90 -14.81 -17.09 -8.08
N SER A 91 -13.88 -17.57 -8.93
CA SER A 91 -12.49 -17.82 -8.55
C SER A 91 -11.77 -16.58 -8.02
N LEU A 92 -12.09 -15.41 -8.56
CA LEU A 92 -11.51 -14.13 -8.15
C LEU A 92 -11.90 -13.79 -6.70
N ARG A 93 -13.21 -13.88 -6.39
CA ARG A 93 -13.72 -13.63 -5.04
C ARG A 93 -13.13 -14.62 -4.03
N THR A 94 -13.01 -15.90 -4.41
CA THR A 94 -12.41 -16.94 -3.57
C THR A 94 -10.93 -16.67 -3.32
N LYS A 95 -10.17 -16.26 -4.32
CA LYS A 95 -8.76 -15.89 -4.15
C LYS A 95 -8.56 -14.74 -3.16
N PHE A 96 -9.46 -13.76 -3.17
CA PHE A 96 -9.36 -12.61 -2.26
C PHE A 96 -9.94 -12.85 -0.87
N THR A 97 -10.78 -13.88 -0.66
CA THR A 97 -11.30 -14.19 0.68
C THR A 97 -10.22 -14.54 1.68
N SER A 98 -9.11 -15.12 1.22
CA SER A 98 -7.93 -15.39 2.05
C SER A 98 -7.01 -14.18 2.24
N MET A 99 -7.20 -13.11 1.45
CA MET A 99 -6.33 -11.92 1.42
C MET A 99 -7.06 -10.61 1.75
N ALA A 100 -8.23 -10.66 2.37
CA ALA A 100 -9.14 -9.54 2.60
C ALA A 100 -9.72 -8.95 1.29
N ALA A 101 -10.91 -9.40 0.92
CA ALA A 101 -11.62 -8.99 -0.29
C ALA A 101 -11.87 -7.47 -0.38
N SER A 102 -11.97 -6.77 0.74
CA SER A 102 -12.10 -5.32 0.81
C SER A 102 -10.90 -4.56 0.25
N TYR A 103 -9.70 -5.15 0.31
CA TYR A 103 -8.47 -4.49 -0.12
C TYR A 103 -8.46 -4.13 -1.62
N PRO A 104 -8.70 -5.07 -2.55
CA PRO A 104 -8.74 -4.75 -3.97
C PRO A 104 -9.94 -3.86 -4.34
N LEU A 105 -11.09 -4.01 -3.69
CA LEU A 105 -12.23 -3.13 -3.90
C LEU A 105 -11.92 -1.68 -3.54
N ALA A 106 -11.27 -1.45 -2.39
CA ALA A 106 -10.87 -0.11 -1.97
C ALA A 106 -9.89 0.54 -2.96
N ILE A 107 -8.97 -0.23 -3.55
CA ILE A 107 -8.05 0.25 -4.58
C ILE A 107 -8.80 0.59 -5.89
N LEU A 108 -9.74 -0.24 -6.30
CA LEU A 108 -10.58 0.03 -7.48
C LEU A 108 -11.43 1.29 -7.29
N ALA A 109 -11.98 1.54 -6.08
CA ALA A 109 -12.72 2.76 -5.76
C ALA A 109 -11.84 4.01 -5.95
N VAL A 110 -10.59 3.97 -5.48
CA VAL A 110 -9.61 5.06 -5.68
C VAL A 110 -9.30 5.25 -7.16
N GLY A 111 -9.06 4.16 -7.90
CA GLY A 111 -8.82 4.21 -9.35
C GLY A 111 -10.00 4.81 -10.11
N ALA A 112 -11.23 4.44 -9.78
CA ALA A 112 -12.44 5.00 -10.38
C ALA A 112 -12.58 6.50 -10.07
N TRP A 113 -12.28 6.91 -8.84
CA TRP A 113 -12.30 8.32 -8.44
C TRP A 113 -11.31 9.18 -9.22
N HIS A 114 -10.08 8.72 -9.41
CA HIS A 114 -9.05 9.42 -10.20
C HIS A 114 -9.39 9.52 -11.71
N LEU A 115 -10.33 8.72 -12.16
CA LEU A 115 -10.81 8.71 -13.55
C LEU A 115 -12.17 9.41 -13.72
N ASP A 116 -12.60 10.18 -12.73
CA ASP A 116 -13.89 10.90 -12.68
C ASP A 116 -15.13 9.98 -12.78
N ARG A 117 -14.94 8.67 -12.52
CA ARG A 117 -16.03 7.70 -12.47
C ARG A 117 -16.57 7.63 -11.03
N TYR A 118 -17.08 8.79 -10.58
CA TYR A 118 -17.64 8.95 -9.23
C TYR A 118 -18.87 8.05 -9.00
N ASP A 119 -19.62 7.78 -10.05
CA ASP A 119 -20.72 6.81 -10.03
C ASP A 119 -20.27 5.42 -9.63
N LEU A 120 -19.20 4.93 -10.25
CA LEU A 120 -18.60 3.62 -9.96
C LEU A 120 -17.88 3.62 -8.60
N ALA A 121 -17.11 4.66 -8.31
CA ALA A 121 -16.40 4.79 -7.04
C ALA A 121 -17.38 4.74 -5.85
N ASN A 122 -18.51 5.47 -5.93
CA ASN A 122 -19.53 5.46 -4.90
C ASN A 122 -20.20 4.08 -4.75
N LYS A 123 -20.51 3.39 -5.85
CA LYS A 123 -21.05 2.04 -5.79
C LYS A 123 -20.12 1.07 -5.07
N ILE A 124 -18.82 1.10 -5.40
CA ILE A 124 -17.81 0.26 -4.74
C ILE A 124 -17.70 0.63 -3.26
N MET A 125 -17.72 1.92 -2.92
CA MET A 125 -17.69 2.36 -1.52
C MET A 125 -18.94 1.95 -0.74
N ASP A 126 -20.13 1.91 -1.38
CA ASP A 126 -21.35 1.41 -0.74
C ASP A 126 -21.24 -0.09 -0.44
N ALA A 127 -20.70 -0.89 -1.35
CA ALA A 127 -20.39 -2.30 -1.09
C ALA A 127 -19.38 -2.46 0.05
N LEU A 128 -18.35 -1.61 0.11
CA LEU A 128 -17.30 -1.63 1.14
C LEU A 128 -17.81 -1.32 2.55
N VAL A 129 -18.95 -0.64 2.71
CA VAL A 129 -19.62 -0.49 4.02
C VAL A 129 -19.88 -1.84 4.67
N GLY A 130 -20.21 -2.86 3.89
CA GLY A 130 -20.39 -4.23 4.35
C GLY A 130 -19.11 -4.90 4.86
N TYR A 131 -17.93 -4.38 4.52
CA TYR A 131 -16.63 -4.91 4.95
C TYR A 131 -16.02 -4.16 6.13
N GLN A 132 -16.60 -3.06 6.58
CA GLN A 132 -16.14 -2.35 7.77
C GLN A 132 -16.99 -2.72 9.00
N ASN A 133 -16.34 -3.01 10.11
CA ASN A 133 -17.00 -3.13 11.39
C ASN A 133 -17.40 -1.73 11.88
N GLN A 134 -18.70 -1.47 11.93
CA GLN A 134 -19.22 -0.14 12.30
C GLN A 134 -18.92 0.23 13.76
N GLY A 135 -18.69 -0.74 14.64
CA GLY A 135 -18.32 -0.50 16.03
C GLY A 135 -16.84 -0.15 16.21
N SER A 136 -15.94 -0.99 15.69
CA SER A 136 -14.50 -0.81 15.83
C SER A 136 -13.91 0.15 14.77
N GLY A 137 -14.43 0.12 13.55
CA GLY A 137 -13.90 0.83 12.38
C GLY A 137 -12.91 0.02 11.54
N GLY A 138 -12.54 -1.19 11.96
CA GLY A 138 -11.63 -2.07 11.24
C GLY A 138 -12.27 -2.74 10.02
N ALA A 139 -11.45 -3.07 9.03
CA ALA A 139 -11.90 -3.83 7.87
C ALA A 139 -11.80 -5.33 8.12
N TYR A 140 -12.89 -6.03 7.89
CA TYR A 140 -12.92 -7.48 7.99
C TYR A 140 -12.06 -8.14 6.90
N SER A 141 -11.36 -9.21 7.30
CA SER A 141 -10.57 -10.04 6.39
C SER A 141 -11.43 -11.00 5.57
N GLN A 142 -12.63 -11.31 6.04
CA GLN A 142 -13.56 -12.20 5.36
C GLN A 142 -14.62 -11.41 4.60
N THR A 143 -15.11 -12.00 3.52
CA THR A 143 -16.33 -11.51 2.87
C THR A 143 -17.53 -11.65 3.82
N PRO A 144 -18.61 -10.89 3.62
CA PRO A 144 -19.80 -10.99 4.48
C PRO A 144 -20.31 -12.43 4.67
N GLU A 145 -20.29 -13.25 3.63
CA GLU A 145 -20.77 -14.63 3.66
C GLU A 145 -19.81 -15.58 4.39
N ALA A 146 -18.52 -15.29 4.37
CA ALA A 146 -17.47 -16.11 4.98
C ALA A 146 -17.21 -15.77 6.44
N ARG A 147 -17.89 -14.75 7.01
CA ARG A 147 -17.74 -14.37 8.40
C ARG A 147 -18.38 -15.41 9.30
N GLY A 148 -17.55 -16.17 9.98
CA GLY A 148 -17.99 -17.08 11.00
C GLY A 148 -18.27 -16.38 12.35
N SER A 149 -18.26 -17.17 13.41
CA SER A 149 -18.44 -16.68 14.80
C SER A 149 -17.26 -15.82 15.30
N GLN A 150 -16.11 -15.86 14.62
CA GLN A 150 -14.92 -15.07 14.96
C GLN A 150 -14.45 -14.27 13.72
N PRO A 151 -15.07 -13.13 13.43
CA PRO A 151 -14.62 -12.25 12.35
C PRO A 151 -13.28 -11.61 12.73
N PHE A 152 -12.37 -11.54 11.75
CA PHE A 152 -11.08 -10.89 11.90
C PHE A 152 -11.04 -9.57 11.15
N GLU A 153 -10.38 -8.60 11.75
CA GLU A 153 -10.09 -7.28 11.19
C GLU A 153 -8.57 -7.16 11.09
N ASP A 154 -8.06 -6.80 9.90
CA ASP A 154 -6.62 -6.74 9.62
C ASP A 154 -6.15 -5.31 9.30
N LEU A 155 -4.88 -5.03 9.60
CA LEU A 155 -4.26 -3.71 9.47
C LEU A 155 -4.26 -3.19 8.03
N TYR A 156 -3.72 -3.97 7.08
CA TYR A 156 -3.53 -3.48 5.71
C TYR A 156 -4.85 -3.21 4.95
N PRO A 157 -5.91 -4.04 5.09
CA PRO A 157 -7.19 -3.70 4.47
C PRO A 157 -7.89 -2.54 5.17
N THR A 158 -7.72 -2.40 6.49
CA THR A 158 -8.26 -1.25 7.23
C THR A 158 -7.60 0.06 6.78
N ALA A 159 -6.27 0.08 6.63
CA ALA A 159 -5.55 1.25 6.14
C ALA A 159 -5.96 1.60 4.70
N GLN A 160 -6.11 0.60 3.82
CA GLN A 160 -6.53 0.84 2.44
C GLN A 160 -7.98 1.30 2.34
N LEU A 161 -8.87 0.77 3.16
CA LEU A 161 -10.25 1.23 3.26
C LEU A 161 -10.32 2.70 3.73
N GLY A 162 -9.51 3.06 4.73
CA GLY A 162 -9.36 4.42 5.20
C GLY A 162 -8.89 5.38 4.10
N LEU A 163 -7.90 4.97 3.29
CA LEU A 163 -7.43 5.73 2.12
C LEU A 163 -8.53 5.93 1.08
N ALA A 164 -9.31 4.89 0.78
CA ALA A 164 -10.45 5.00 -0.13
C ALA A 164 -11.52 5.96 0.44
N GLY A 165 -11.77 5.89 1.75
CA GLY A 165 -12.67 6.81 2.45
C GLY A 165 -12.24 8.27 2.32
N LEU A 166 -10.94 8.56 2.51
CA LEU A 166 -10.39 9.92 2.32
C LEU A 166 -10.54 10.38 0.86
N CYS A 167 -10.14 9.54 -0.09
CA CYS A 167 -10.17 9.86 -1.51
C CYS A 167 -11.59 10.17 -2.01
N THR A 168 -12.58 9.42 -1.53
CA THR A 168 -13.98 9.53 -1.96
C THR A 168 -14.84 10.45 -1.08
N GLY A 169 -14.23 11.14 -0.10
CA GLY A 169 -14.94 12.05 0.80
C GLY A 169 -15.78 11.36 1.89
N ARG A 170 -15.64 10.04 2.08
CA ARG A 170 -16.34 9.28 3.13
C ARG A 170 -15.56 9.33 4.44
N LEU A 171 -15.51 10.50 5.04
CA LEU A 171 -14.69 10.79 6.21
C LEU A 171 -15.00 9.90 7.42
N SER A 172 -16.25 9.49 7.60
CA SER A 172 -16.65 8.56 8.68
C SER A 172 -15.96 7.19 8.56
N VAL A 173 -15.79 6.68 7.33
CA VAL A 173 -15.06 5.45 7.05
C VAL A 173 -13.58 5.62 7.41
N ALA A 174 -12.97 6.72 7.00
CA ALA A 174 -11.58 7.03 7.31
C ALA A 174 -11.35 7.23 8.82
N ALA A 175 -12.25 7.94 9.51
CA ALA A 175 -12.18 8.14 10.96
C ALA A 175 -12.33 6.82 11.74
N GLY A 176 -13.18 5.91 11.27
CA GLY A 176 -13.28 4.55 11.81
C GLY A 176 -11.95 3.79 11.66
N ALA A 177 -11.35 3.80 10.47
CA ALA A 177 -10.07 3.15 10.20
C ALA A 177 -8.93 3.75 11.05
N TYR A 178 -8.87 5.07 11.20
CA TYR A 178 -7.92 5.77 12.06
C TYR A 178 -8.02 5.29 13.51
N ARG A 179 -9.22 5.34 14.09
CA ARG A 179 -9.46 4.89 15.46
C ARG A 179 -9.06 3.42 15.66
N TRP A 180 -9.38 2.55 14.69
CA TRP A 180 -9.03 1.14 14.79
C TRP A 180 -7.51 0.93 14.76
N ILE A 181 -6.77 1.63 13.88
CA ILE A 181 -5.32 1.50 13.77
C ILE A 181 -4.60 2.02 15.01
N THR A 182 -5.09 3.12 15.61
CA THR A 182 -4.54 3.61 16.87
C THR A 182 -4.79 2.63 18.03
N ASN A 183 -5.98 2.07 18.12
CA ASN A 183 -6.29 1.02 19.11
C ASN A 183 -5.43 -0.24 18.91
N LEU A 184 -5.19 -0.64 17.65
CA LEU A 184 -4.28 -1.74 17.34
C LEU A 184 -2.86 -1.45 17.84
N TRP A 185 -2.36 -0.22 17.65
CA TRP A 185 -1.04 0.19 18.14
C TRP A 185 -0.96 0.11 19.66
N ASP A 186 -1.95 0.63 20.37
CA ASP A 186 -1.96 0.68 21.82
C ASP A 186 -2.07 -0.71 22.47
N ALA A 187 -2.60 -1.68 21.74
CA ALA A 187 -2.71 -3.08 22.17
C ALA A 187 -1.44 -3.92 21.96
N GLN A 188 -0.38 -3.38 21.29
CA GLN A 188 0.81 -4.16 20.96
C GLN A 188 1.64 -4.55 22.19
N PRO A 189 1.96 -5.86 22.38
CA PRO A 189 2.75 -6.30 23.53
C PRO A 189 4.26 -6.29 23.31
N ASP A 190 4.74 -6.25 22.06
CA ASP A 190 6.12 -6.62 21.73
C ASP A 190 6.81 -5.68 20.71
N LEU A 191 6.38 -4.40 20.67
CA LEU A 191 7.09 -3.42 19.84
C LEU A 191 8.45 -3.04 20.46
N PRO A 192 9.48 -2.82 19.63
CA PRO A 192 9.47 -2.83 18.17
C PRO A 192 9.80 -4.19 17.51
N GLY A 193 9.90 -5.28 18.25
CA GLY A 193 10.30 -6.58 17.72
C GLY A 193 9.27 -7.19 16.77
N ARG A 194 8.01 -7.24 17.18
CA ARG A 194 6.91 -7.82 16.41
C ARG A 194 5.71 -6.89 16.38
N LEU A 195 5.10 -6.78 15.19
CA LEU A 195 3.84 -6.08 14.97
C LEU A 195 2.74 -7.10 14.70
N PHE A 196 1.82 -7.28 15.63
CA PHE A 196 0.60 -8.05 15.41
C PHE A 196 -0.41 -7.20 14.65
N THR A 197 -1.03 -7.75 13.62
CA THR A 197 -1.77 -6.96 12.61
C THR A 197 -3.26 -7.25 12.61
N ARG A 198 -3.73 -8.15 13.49
CA ARG A 198 -5.09 -8.66 13.50
C ARG A 198 -5.80 -8.42 14.82
N MET A 199 -7.05 -7.98 14.74
CA MET A 199 -7.96 -7.95 15.88
C MET A 199 -9.19 -8.83 15.64
N SER A 200 -9.76 -9.36 16.71
CA SER A 200 -11.06 -10.03 16.72
C SER A 200 -11.84 -9.58 17.94
N ARG A 201 -13.07 -9.12 17.73
CA ARG A 201 -13.96 -8.64 18.81
C ARG A 201 -13.29 -7.60 19.74
N GLY A 202 -12.50 -6.71 19.17
CA GLY A 202 -11.80 -5.66 19.90
C GLY A 202 -10.55 -6.13 20.68
N GLN A 203 -10.12 -7.38 20.52
CA GLN A 203 -8.92 -7.92 21.14
C GLN A 203 -7.85 -8.23 20.08
N LEU A 204 -6.59 -7.94 20.43
CA LEU A 204 -5.45 -8.30 19.59
C LEU A 204 -5.32 -9.83 19.53
N VAL A 205 -5.13 -10.36 18.32
CA VAL A 205 -4.88 -11.79 18.08
C VAL A 205 -3.38 -12.02 18.09
N THR A 206 -2.90 -12.65 19.17
CA THR A 206 -1.47 -12.95 19.37
C THR A 206 -1.14 -14.43 19.19
N ASP A 207 -2.13 -15.30 19.33
CA ASP A 207 -1.95 -16.74 19.16
C ASP A 207 -1.67 -17.06 17.70
N ALA A 208 -0.50 -17.65 17.46
CA ALA A 208 -0.10 -18.02 16.11
C ALA A 208 -1.06 -19.07 15.54
N ALA A 209 -1.59 -18.80 14.35
CA ALA A 209 -2.29 -19.81 13.58
C ALA A 209 -1.34 -20.97 13.24
N ASP A 210 -1.88 -22.17 13.17
CA ASP A 210 -1.10 -23.38 12.86
C ASP A 210 -0.51 -23.35 11.44
N ASP A 211 -1.18 -22.71 10.49
CA ASP A 211 -0.71 -22.61 9.13
C ASP A 211 0.17 -21.37 8.88
N ALA A 212 1.19 -21.56 8.05
CA ALA A 212 2.19 -20.54 7.75
C ALA A 212 1.60 -19.28 7.07
N MET A 213 0.55 -19.42 6.25
CA MET A 213 -0.08 -18.30 5.56
C MET A 213 -0.86 -17.41 6.52
N SER A 214 -1.66 -18.00 7.40
CA SER A 214 -2.37 -17.24 8.44
C SER A 214 -1.40 -16.53 9.37
N ARG A 215 -0.32 -17.22 9.77
CA ARG A 215 0.74 -16.62 10.61
C ARG A 215 1.39 -15.43 9.91
N PHE A 216 1.70 -15.56 8.62
CA PHE A 216 2.26 -14.48 7.80
C PHE A 216 1.38 -13.22 7.80
N HIS A 217 0.05 -13.40 7.77
CA HIS A 217 -0.89 -12.26 7.78
C HIS A 217 -1.20 -11.72 9.19
N MET A 218 -0.86 -12.43 10.25
CA MET A 218 -1.19 -12.05 11.63
C MET A 218 -0.08 -11.30 12.35
N VAL A 219 1.17 -11.53 11.98
CA VAL A 219 2.32 -10.94 12.66
C VAL A 219 3.44 -10.63 11.67
N THR A 220 4.07 -9.49 11.85
CA THR A 220 5.31 -9.10 11.16
C THR A 220 6.44 -9.08 12.19
N ASP A 221 7.36 -10.03 12.11
CA ASP A 221 8.61 -10.02 12.87
C ASP A 221 9.61 -9.11 12.14
N LEU A 222 9.91 -7.97 12.73
CA LEU A 222 10.72 -6.92 12.10
C LEU A 222 12.21 -7.27 12.03
N GLY A 223 12.66 -8.29 12.78
CA GLY A 223 14.01 -8.85 12.70
C GLY A 223 14.11 -10.11 11.83
N GLY A 224 12.97 -10.69 11.43
CA GLY A 224 12.91 -11.91 10.64
C GLY A 224 13.03 -11.68 9.14
N ALA A 225 13.42 -12.74 8.39
CA ALA A 225 13.37 -12.74 6.93
C ALA A 225 11.95 -13.07 6.43
N ARG A 226 11.60 -12.63 5.21
CA ARG A 226 10.39 -13.01 4.47
C ARG A 226 9.08 -12.70 5.21
N GLN A 227 9.02 -11.57 5.88
CA GLN A 227 7.87 -11.12 6.63
C GLN A 227 6.93 -10.22 5.81
N ALA A 228 5.74 -9.93 6.33
CA ALA A 228 4.78 -8.99 5.75
C ALA A 228 5.20 -7.53 6.02
N PHE A 229 6.36 -7.11 5.51
CA PHE A 229 6.96 -5.79 5.74
C PHE A 229 6.14 -4.62 5.18
N TYR A 230 5.07 -4.89 4.44
CA TYR A 230 4.15 -3.86 3.95
C TYR A 230 3.28 -3.24 5.06
N ASN A 231 3.08 -3.92 6.18
CA ASN A 231 2.13 -3.50 7.20
C ASN A 231 2.45 -2.14 7.84
N PRO A 232 3.66 -1.87 8.34
CA PRO A 232 3.96 -0.57 8.92
C PRO A 232 3.85 0.56 7.89
N GLY A 233 4.33 0.32 6.66
CA GLY A 233 4.36 1.33 5.60
C GLY A 233 2.97 1.76 5.12
N ILE A 234 2.02 0.83 4.99
CA ILE A 234 0.65 1.18 4.58
C ILE A 234 -0.11 1.91 5.69
N ALA A 235 0.13 1.54 6.96
CA ALA A 235 -0.42 2.27 8.09
C ALA A 235 0.10 3.71 8.13
N ALA A 236 1.41 3.90 7.97
CA ALA A 236 2.02 5.23 7.91
C ALA A 236 1.47 6.06 6.73
N ALA A 237 1.30 5.47 5.55
CA ALA A 237 0.74 6.14 4.38
C ALA A 237 -0.71 6.62 4.64
N PHE A 238 -1.56 5.77 5.20
CA PHE A 238 -2.93 6.16 5.52
C PHE A 238 -2.98 7.25 6.59
N LEU A 239 -2.27 7.07 7.70
CA LEU A 239 -2.28 8.02 8.82
C LEU A 239 -1.71 9.39 8.41
N GLY A 240 -0.65 9.42 7.58
CA GLY A 240 -0.12 10.65 7.01
C GLY A 240 -1.13 11.35 6.08
N ARG A 241 -1.85 10.61 5.24
CA ARG A 241 -2.95 11.16 4.42
C ARG A 241 -4.13 11.62 5.26
N TYR A 242 -4.42 10.94 6.35
CA TYR A 242 -5.46 11.37 7.29
C TYR A 242 -5.09 12.71 7.93
N TYR A 243 -3.85 12.88 8.40
CA TYR A 243 -3.33 14.17 8.88
C TYR A 243 -3.48 15.27 7.82
N LEU A 244 -3.02 15.03 6.59
CA LEU A 244 -3.12 16.02 5.51
C LEU A 244 -4.56 16.43 5.20
N ALA A 245 -5.52 15.53 5.38
CA ALA A 245 -6.94 15.80 5.13
C ALA A 245 -7.66 16.48 6.30
N THR A 246 -7.22 16.24 7.54
CA THR A 246 -7.95 16.66 8.75
C THR A 246 -7.21 17.68 9.62
N GLY A 247 -5.87 17.78 9.50
CA GLY A 247 -5.03 18.55 10.40
C GLY A 247 -4.82 17.89 11.78
N ASP A 248 -5.24 16.64 11.98
CA ASP A 248 -5.09 15.92 13.24
C ASP A 248 -3.64 15.50 13.48
N HIS A 249 -2.94 16.24 14.34
CA HIS A 249 -1.53 16.00 14.66
C HIS A 249 -1.25 14.63 15.29
N GLU A 250 -2.21 14.05 16.02
CA GLU A 250 -2.05 12.71 16.59
C GLU A 250 -1.94 11.66 15.47
N ALA A 251 -2.61 11.88 14.35
CA ALA A 251 -2.46 11.01 13.19
C ALA A 251 -1.05 11.07 12.58
N LEU A 252 -0.41 12.26 12.55
CA LEU A 252 0.99 12.39 12.10
C LEU A 252 1.94 11.69 13.06
N VAL A 253 1.73 11.84 14.37
CA VAL A 253 2.51 11.13 15.40
C VAL A 253 2.37 9.62 15.24
N ALA A 254 1.15 9.12 15.07
CA ALA A 254 0.89 7.70 14.84
C ALA A 254 1.55 7.20 13.52
N ALA A 255 1.47 7.99 12.44
CA ALA A 255 2.14 7.68 11.17
C ALA A 255 3.65 7.53 11.33
N SER A 256 4.27 8.45 12.07
CA SER A 256 5.71 8.41 12.39
C SER A 256 6.09 7.15 13.18
N ARG A 257 5.29 6.76 14.17
CA ARG A 257 5.49 5.54 14.96
C ARG A 257 5.50 4.29 14.08
N PHE A 258 4.52 4.13 13.19
CA PHE A 258 4.50 3.00 12.25
C PHE A 258 5.67 3.05 11.27
N LEU A 259 6.02 4.22 10.73
CA LEU A 259 7.14 4.34 9.80
C LEU A 259 8.47 3.97 10.47
N SER A 260 8.65 4.33 11.75
CA SER A 260 9.87 4.01 12.51
C SER A 260 10.10 2.51 12.69
N LEU A 261 9.05 1.68 12.69
CA LEU A 261 9.19 0.22 12.71
C LEU A 261 9.90 -0.29 11.46
N SER A 262 9.53 0.22 10.27
CA SER A 262 10.24 -0.14 9.02
C SER A 262 11.67 0.42 9.00
N ALA A 263 11.88 1.62 9.54
CA ALA A 263 13.20 2.22 9.59
C ALA A 263 14.17 1.46 10.52
N ALA A 264 13.65 0.92 11.63
CA ALA A 264 14.41 0.16 12.63
C ALA A 264 14.51 -1.34 12.31
N GLY A 265 13.78 -1.85 11.34
CA GLY A 265 13.77 -3.27 10.98
C GLY A 265 15.11 -3.74 10.39
N GLY A 266 15.35 -5.05 10.45
CA GLY A 266 16.57 -5.69 9.97
C GLY A 266 16.84 -5.51 8.47
N PRO A 267 18.09 -5.79 8.01
CA PRO A 267 18.48 -5.65 6.60
C PRO A 267 17.71 -6.60 5.67
N GLU A 268 17.22 -7.72 6.18
CA GLU A 268 16.46 -8.72 5.42
C GLU A 268 15.20 -8.15 4.77
N GLN A 269 14.60 -7.12 5.36
CA GLN A 269 13.43 -6.46 4.77
C GLN A 269 13.74 -5.77 3.43
N PHE A 270 15.01 -5.44 3.15
CA PHE A 270 15.47 -4.80 1.92
C PHE A 270 16.05 -5.79 0.90
N ASN A 271 16.17 -7.07 1.24
CA ASN A 271 16.50 -8.10 0.30
C ASN A 271 15.30 -8.37 -0.62
N TYR A 272 15.40 -7.93 -1.89
CA TYR A 272 14.31 -8.01 -2.85
C TYR A 272 13.80 -9.45 -3.06
N GLN A 273 14.70 -10.43 -3.07
CA GLN A 273 14.36 -11.84 -3.26
C GLN A 273 13.58 -12.43 -2.08
N GLU A 274 13.78 -11.91 -0.89
CA GLU A 274 13.23 -12.44 0.36
C GLU A 274 12.22 -11.50 1.04
N SER A 275 12.21 -10.21 0.72
CA SER A 275 11.29 -9.26 1.29
C SER A 275 9.93 -9.31 0.59
N ARG A 276 8.88 -9.05 1.37
CA ARG A 276 7.53 -8.89 0.84
C ARG A 276 7.14 -7.43 0.94
N GLN A 277 7.13 -6.79 -0.21
CA GLN A 277 6.49 -5.49 -0.39
C GLN A 277 6.94 -4.42 0.62
N ILE A 278 8.21 -4.40 0.95
CA ILE A 278 8.83 -3.26 1.68
C ILE A 278 8.59 -1.93 0.94
N CYS A 279 8.16 -1.99 -0.31
CA CYS A 279 7.77 -0.85 -1.13
C CYS A 279 6.81 0.12 -0.41
N LYS A 280 5.97 -0.38 0.50
CA LYS A 280 5.08 0.49 1.29
C LYS A 280 5.81 1.34 2.32
N PHE A 281 7.03 0.98 2.72
CA PHE A 281 7.91 1.89 3.44
C PHE A 281 8.25 3.13 2.59
N GLY A 282 8.53 2.92 1.30
CA GLY A 282 8.72 4.02 0.34
C GLY A 282 7.46 4.89 0.17
N TRP A 283 6.28 4.25 0.12
CA TRP A 283 5.02 4.98 0.06
C TRP A 283 4.76 5.79 1.33
N GLY A 284 4.87 5.17 2.50
CA GLY A 284 4.69 5.84 3.80
C GLY A 284 5.66 7.00 3.99
N SER A 285 6.97 6.80 3.69
CA SER A 285 7.97 7.85 3.80
C SER A 285 7.70 9.02 2.86
N ALA A 286 7.26 8.77 1.61
CA ALA A 286 6.91 9.82 0.67
C ALA A 286 5.71 10.65 1.17
N VAL A 287 4.67 10.01 1.69
CA VAL A 287 3.52 10.71 2.30
C VAL A 287 3.95 11.56 3.49
N LEU A 288 4.84 11.05 4.36
CA LEU A 288 5.33 11.82 5.51
C LEU A 288 6.27 12.94 5.09
N THR A 289 7.05 12.78 4.01
CA THR A 289 7.85 13.88 3.43
C THR A 289 6.94 15.03 2.96
N GLU A 290 5.77 14.73 2.42
CA GLU A 290 4.75 15.72 2.05
C GLU A 290 4.08 16.34 3.29
N ALA A 291 3.76 15.53 4.29
CA ALA A 291 3.03 15.93 5.49
C ALA A 291 3.85 16.79 6.45
N ASP A 292 5.16 16.52 6.55
CA ASP A 292 6.12 17.28 7.37
C ASP A 292 7.43 17.49 6.60
N PRO A 293 7.46 18.48 5.68
CA PRO A 293 8.61 18.75 4.82
C PRO A 293 9.88 19.16 5.58
N GLY A 294 9.73 19.62 6.82
CA GLY A 294 10.85 20.02 7.69
C GLY A 294 11.63 18.83 8.26
N ASN A 295 11.07 17.64 8.24
CA ASN A 295 11.69 16.46 8.81
C ASN A 295 12.62 15.76 7.80
N ALA A 296 13.92 15.94 7.98
CA ALA A 296 14.93 15.39 7.08
C ALA A 296 14.96 13.83 7.07
N SER A 297 14.51 13.17 8.14
CA SER A 297 14.50 11.71 8.20
C SER A 297 13.53 11.11 7.19
N TYR A 298 12.35 11.72 7.00
CA TYR A 298 11.36 11.21 6.04
C TYR A 298 11.87 11.32 4.60
N GLU A 299 12.51 12.42 4.26
CA GLU A 299 13.17 12.57 2.96
C GLU A 299 14.28 11.54 2.77
N SER A 300 15.14 11.33 3.78
CA SER A 300 16.21 10.34 3.73
C SER A 300 15.64 8.92 3.47
N TYR A 301 14.55 8.54 4.15
CA TYR A 301 13.88 7.26 3.89
C TYR A 301 13.29 7.19 2.48
N THR A 302 12.71 8.29 2.00
CA THR A 302 12.16 8.37 0.64
C THR A 302 13.26 8.21 -0.41
N LEU A 303 14.41 8.85 -0.23
CA LEU A 303 15.57 8.72 -1.12
C LEU A 303 16.15 7.31 -1.09
N ARG A 304 16.30 6.70 0.09
CA ARG A 304 16.74 5.31 0.25
C ARG A 304 15.81 4.35 -0.51
N MET A 305 14.51 4.51 -0.36
CA MET A 305 13.54 3.67 -1.05
C MET A 305 13.50 3.93 -2.55
N THR A 306 13.73 5.16 -2.98
CA THR A 306 13.90 5.47 -4.41
C THR A 306 15.05 4.66 -5.00
N GLN A 307 16.18 4.62 -4.33
CA GLN A 307 17.32 3.82 -4.75
C GLN A 307 16.98 2.33 -4.80
N TRP A 308 16.31 1.82 -3.77
CA TRP A 308 15.88 0.42 -3.71
C TRP A 308 14.97 0.03 -4.89
N PHE A 309 13.99 0.88 -5.25
CA PHE A 309 13.12 0.64 -6.41
C PHE A 309 13.92 0.58 -7.71
N VAL A 310 14.86 1.53 -7.89
CA VAL A 310 15.66 1.60 -9.11
C VAL A 310 16.62 0.42 -9.25
N GLU A 311 17.25 -0.01 -8.15
CA GLU A 311 18.24 -1.10 -8.16
C GLU A 311 17.59 -2.49 -8.28
N SER A 312 16.34 -2.63 -7.86
CA SER A 312 15.60 -3.89 -7.93
C SER A 312 14.80 -4.09 -9.23
N GLN A 313 14.83 -3.11 -10.17
CA GLN A 313 14.12 -3.18 -11.43
C GLN A 313 14.88 -4.01 -12.47
N GLU A 314 14.17 -4.90 -13.17
CA GLU A 314 14.70 -5.65 -14.30
C GLU A 314 14.91 -4.77 -15.54
N ALA A 315 15.79 -5.21 -16.45
CA ALA A 315 16.15 -4.44 -17.64
C ALA A 315 14.96 -4.19 -18.59
N ASP A 316 13.93 -5.04 -18.57
CA ASP A 316 12.71 -4.88 -19.36
C ASP A 316 11.67 -3.96 -18.67
N GLY A 317 11.96 -3.43 -17.49
CA GLY A 317 11.15 -2.48 -16.76
C GLY A 317 10.22 -3.08 -15.72
N ARG A 318 10.08 -4.40 -15.63
CA ARG A 318 9.28 -5.05 -14.59
C ARG A 318 10.04 -5.18 -13.27
N TRP A 319 9.29 -5.52 -12.23
CA TRP A 319 9.82 -6.06 -10.97
C TRP A 319 9.26 -7.47 -10.76
N HIS A 320 10.12 -8.37 -10.35
CA HIS A 320 9.68 -9.73 -10.02
C HIS A 320 8.96 -9.77 -8.69
N ASN A 321 7.84 -10.51 -8.66
CA ASN A 321 7.23 -10.91 -7.41
C ASN A 321 8.06 -12.03 -6.77
N SER A 322 8.45 -11.86 -5.50
CA SER A 322 9.01 -12.93 -4.68
C SER A 322 7.91 -13.55 -3.81
N PRO A 323 7.28 -14.66 -4.21
CA PRO A 323 6.20 -15.26 -3.45
C PRO A 323 6.70 -15.75 -2.09
N PHE A 324 5.87 -15.57 -1.05
CA PHE A 324 6.25 -15.96 0.31
C PHE A 324 6.40 -17.47 0.49
N LEU A 325 5.49 -18.24 -0.09
CA LEU A 325 5.46 -19.69 0.04
C LEU A 325 5.84 -20.43 -1.24
N ASP A 326 5.62 -19.83 -2.42
CA ASP A 326 5.87 -20.47 -3.69
C ASP A 326 7.23 -20.08 -4.26
N PRO A 327 7.96 -21.02 -4.83
CA PRO A 327 9.21 -20.73 -5.50
C PRO A 327 9.00 -20.02 -6.84
N GLY A 328 9.64 -18.90 -7.01
CA GLY A 328 9.78 -18.20 -8.28
C GLY A 328 8.68 -17.23 -8.67
N PRO A 329 9.02 -16.27 -9.53
CA PRO A 329 8.11 -15.26 -10.01
C PRO A 329 7.06 -15.85 -10.98
N THR A 330 5.87 -15.20 -11.03
CA THR A 330 4.83 -15.49 -12.01
C THR A 330 4.46 -14.23 -12.76
N GLU A 331 4.02 -14.35 -14.02
CA GLU A 331 3.63 -13.17 -14.82
C GLU A 331 2.52 -12.34 -14.13
N ALA A 332 1.57 -13.00 -13.49
CA ALA A 332 0.54 -12.32 -12.71
C ALA A 332 1.12 -11.61 -11.48
N GLY A 333 2.06 -12.24 -10.79
CA GLY A 333 2.78 -11.65 -9.67
C GLY A 333 3.61 -10.44 -10.09
N ASP A 334 4.32 -10.55 -11.21
CA ASP A 334 5.12 -9.46 -11.79
C ASP A 334 4.23 -8.28 -12.20
N MET A 335 3.05 -8.54 -12.80
CA MET A 335 2.07 -7.50 -13.10
C MET A 335 1.61 -6.76 -11.84
N ALA A 336 1.24 -7.51 -10.79
CA ALA A 336 0.77 -6.93 -9.54
C ALA A 336 1.83 -6.06 -8.87
N VAL A 337 3.09 -6.55 -8.80
CA VAL A 337 4.21 -5.85 -8.15
C VAL A 337 4.66 -4.66 -8.99
N THR A 338 4.82 -4.82 -10.30
CA THR A 338 5.24 -3.71 -11.19
C THR A 338 4.22 -2.56 -11.13
N THR A 339 2.93 -2.89 -11.15
CA THR A 339 1.87 -1.88 -11.01
C THR A 339 1.93 -1.16 -9.66
N GLU A 340 2.16 -1.89 -8.58
CA GLU A 340 2.28 -1.32 -7.24
C GLU A 340 3.50 -0.40 -7.13
N PHE A 341 4.66 -0.80 -7.68
CA PHE A 341 5.88 -0.01 -7.60
C PHE A 341 5.82 1.25 -8.47
N VAL A 342 5.20 1.18 -9.64
CA VAL A 342 4.88 2.37 -10.46
C VAL A 342 4.02 3.37 -9.69
N LEU A 343 3.00 2.89 -8.96
CA LEU A 343 2.15 3.73 -8.12
C LEU A 343 2.96 4.41 -7.01
N HIS A 344 3.83 3.67 -6.32
CA HIS A 344 4.64 4.21 -5.24
C HIS A 344 5.72 5.17 -5.74
N LEU A 345 6.38 4.88 -6.87
CA LEU A 345 7.29 5.81 -7.52
C LEU A 345 6.59 7.11 -7.95
N SER A 346 5.34 7.04 -8.38
CA SER A 346 4.55 8.24 -8.69
C SER A 346 4.31 9.11 -7.45
N THR A 347 4.05 8.49 -6.30
CA THR A 347 3.92 9.20 -5.02
C THR A 347 5.25 9.81 -4.56
N ILE A 348 6.35 9.05 -4.68
CA ILE A 348 7.71 9.53 -4.37
C ILE A 348 8.06 10.74 -5.23
N LEU A 349 7.79 10.68 -6.53
CA LEU A 349 8.05 11.78 -7.46
C LEU A 349 7.26 13.04 -7.08
N ALA A 350 5.99 12.89 -6.70
CA ALA A 350 5.17 14.01 -6.26
C ALA A 350 5.75 14.65 -4.98
N ALA A 351 6.11 13.85 -3.98
CA ALA A 351 6.64 14.33 -2.70
C ALA A 351 7.99 15.06 -2.86
N LEU A 352 8.96 14.44 -3.57
CA LEU A 352 10.30 15.03 -3.76
C LEU A 352 10.24 16.28 -4.64
N SER A 353 9.43 16.28 -5.72
CA SER A 353 9.27 17.45 -6.60
C SER A 353 8.53 18.59 -5.89
N GLY A 354 7.52 18.28 -5.07
CA GLY A 354 6.78 19.26 -4.28
C GLY A 354 7.68 19.96 -3.26
N LYS A 355 8.53 19.21 -2.56
CA LYS A 355 9.49 19.77 -1.61
C LYS A 355 10.52 20.67 -2.29
N ALA A 356 11.11 20.25 -3.42
CA ALA A 356 12.04 21.06 -4.21
C ALA A 356 11.42 22.40 -4.64
N ALA A 357 10.16 22.37 -5.11
CA ALA A 357 9.45 23.58 -5.50
C ALA A 357 9.16 24.53 -4.33
N ALA A 358 8.87 23.98 -3.14
CA ALA A 358 8.64 24.77 -1.93
C ALA A 358 9.93 25.46 -1.45
N GLU A 359 11.06 24.75 -1.45
CA GLU A 359 12.37 25.31 -1.09
C GLU A 359 12.83 26.41 -2.07
N PHE A 360 12.61 26.22 -3.38
CA PHE A 360 12.90 27.23 -4.38
C PHE A 360 12.10 28.52 -4.13
N LYS A 361 10.79 28.40 -3.82
CA LYS A 361 9.95 29.56 -3.50
C LYS A 361 10.37 30.28 -2.22
N ALA A 362 10.87 29.53 -1.23
CA ALA A 362 11.32 30.13 0.04
C ALA A 362 12.68 30.85 -0.09
N ALA A 363 13.50 30.52 -1.09
CA ALA A 363 14.78 31.10 -1.37
C ALA A 363 14.72 32.34 -2.31
N ALA A 364 13.60 32.53 -3.02
CA ALA A 364 13.33 33.63 -3.94
C ALA A 364 12.65 34.79 -3.22
#